data_e0e29c8e80546889b8009da82f3e11f4
#
_entry.id   e0e29c8e80546889b8009da82f3e11f4
#
_cell.length_a   1.000
_cell.length_b   1.000
_cell.length_c   1.000
_cell.angle_alpha   90.00
_cell.angle_beta   90.00
_cell.angle_gamma   90.00
#
_symmetry.space_group_name_H-M   'P 1'
#
loop_
_entity.id
_entity.type
_entity.pdbx_description
1 polymer ?
#
loop_
_entity_poly.entity_id
_entity_poly.type
_entity_poly.pdbx_seq_one_letter_code
_entity_poly.pdbx_strand_id
1 'polypeptide(L)'
;SNPRKINVEIIRDDQPQIAYLKYPDKATSATVSPDGKQIAFTVRGEVFVTSADYATTKQITHTAAEEDGLSFAPDNRTLAYASERNGNWQIYLAKIVREEDPNFPNATLIKEEVLLPSTTVERSHPQFSPDGKELAFIEDRNRLMVLNLETKKVRRITDGSTWYSTGGGFDYAWSPDGKWFTLEFIGNKHDPYSDIGLVSAQGNGEIVNLTNSGYTSGSPSFVLDGNAILFITERYGMRAHASWGSLDDAMLVFLNQDAYDKFSLSKEDYELYKEANSDRKKIADKDSSKVNDVVVELKNIEDRIVRLTPNSSNMGSTLISKDGKTLYYLASAEGGRNLWKMDLRKKETKLLHKVDAGWTSLEMDKEGKTLFILNGKNMQKMNMASDDLKPIKYLAQVKLDLAAEREYMFDHVYKQQQKRFYNTNMHGVNWDAMTAAYRKFLPHLNNNYDFSELLSEWLGELNVSHTGGRFYPDGQSEPTASLGLLFDWNYQDKGMLIAEVIEKGPFDKATTKVKAGIVIEKIDGKEITPETDYYVLLNDKVKKKTLVSLYNPKTKERWEEVVIPIKDSELSALLYERWVKQRAADVEKWSNGKLGYVHIKSMGDDSF
;
A
#
# COMPACT_ATOMS: atom_id res chain seq x y z
N SER A 1 56.57 -8.80 11.30
CA SER A 1 56.13 -9.55 10.07
C SER A 1 55.47 -8.54 9.14
N ASN A 2 55.87 -8.51 7.89
CA ASN A 2 55.20 -7.69 6.89
C ASN A 2 53.97 -8.49 6.40
N PRO A 3 52.77 -7.99 6.56
CA PRO A 3 51.57 -8.65 6.03
C PRO A 3 51.63 -8.70 4.53
N ARG A 4 51.31 -9.87 3.95
CA ARG A 4 51.30 -10.08 2.50
C ARG A 4 49.86 -10.40 2.06
N LYS A 5 49.37 -9.65 1.05
CA LYS A 5 48.08 -9.94 0.39
C LYS A 5 48.17 -11.29 -0.33
N ILE A 6 47.28 -12.19 -0.03
CA ILE A 6 47.11 -13.47 -0.76
C ILE A 6 46.03 -13.26 -1.79
N ASN A 7 46.32 -13.59 -3.06
CA ASN A 7 45.30 -13.64 -4.10
C ASN A 7 44.59 -14.98 -3.99
N VAL A 8 43.27 -14.93 -3.81
CA VAL A 8 42.41 -16.09 -3.80
C VAL A 8 41.50 -15.98 -5.02
N GLU A 9 41.52 -17.01 -5.86
CA GLU A 9 40.55 -17.13 -6.95
C GLU A 9 39.40 -18.00 -6.47
N ILE A 10 38.18 -17.49 -6.60
CA ILE A 10 36.96 -18.21 -6.24
C ILE A 10 36.16 -18.43 -7.51
N ILE A 11 35.91 -19.71 -7.82
CA ILE A 11 34.96 -20.08 -8.89
C ILE A 11 33.57 -20.11 -8.24
N ARG A 12 32.63 -19.35 -8.79
CA ARG A 12 31.26 -19.27 -8.31
C ARG A 12 30.28 -19.16 -9.48
N ASP A 13 29.06 -19.66 -9.28
CA ASP A 13 27.96 -19.50 -10.23
C ASP A 13 27.26 -18.17 -9.98
N ASP A 14 27.67 -17.14 -10.73
CA ASP A 14 27.04 -15.84 -10.64
C ASP A 14 25.69 -15.83 -11.37
N GLN A 15 24.67 -15.25 -10.72
CA GLN A 15 23.38 -15.03 -11.37
C GLN A 15 23.50 -13.92 -12.44
N PRO A 16 22.74 -14.02 -13.54
CA PRO A 16 22.67 -12.95 -14.53
C PRO A 16 22.28 -11.63 -13.87
N GLN A 17 23.04 -10.55 -14.15
CA GLN A 17 22.73 -9.22 -13.60
C GLN A 17 21.60 -8.53 -14.37
N ILE A 18 21.34 -8.93 -15.62
CA ILE A 18 20.21 -8.45 -16.41
C ILE A 18 19.08 -9.45 -16.36
N ALA A 19 17.91 -8.98 -15.91
CA ALA A 19 16.69 -9.76 -15.87
C ALA A 19 15.60 -9.16 -16.77
N TYR A 20 14.86 -10.01 -17.49
CA TYR A 20 13.68 -9.62 -18.26
C TYR A 20 12.44 -10.20 -17.57
N LEU A 21 11.70 -9.34 -16.90
CA LEU A 21 10.58 -9.74 -16.06
C LEU A 21 9.26 -9.22 -16.61
N LYS A 22 8.18 -9.94 -16.29
CA LYS A 22 6.81 -9.60 -16.70
C LYS A 22 5.90 -9.58 -15.48
N TYR A 23 5.24 -8.46 -15.27
CA TYR A 23 4.37 -8.24 -14.13
C TYR A 23 2.96 -7.86 -14.60
N PRO A 24 1.98 -8.75 -14.45
CA PRO A 24 0.58 -8.47 -14.75
C PRO A 24 -0.18 -7.90 -13.55
N ASP A 25 0.41 -7.89 -12.34
CA ASP A 25 -0.30 -7.73 -11.06
C ASP A 25 0.55 -7.12 -9.93
N LYS A 26 1.59 -6.35 -10.26
CA LYS A 26 2.56 -5.81 -9.26
C LYS A 26 2.65 -4.28 -9.26
N ALA A 27 1.60 -3.57 -9.67
CA ALA A 27 1.61 -2.12 -9.58
C ALA A 27 1.69 -1.65 -8.12
N THR A 28 2.50 -0.63 -7.84
CA THR A 28 2.69 -0.04 -6.51
C THR A 28 1.97 1.28 -6.33
N SER A 29 1.74 2.04 -7.40
CA SER A 29 0.88 3.22 -7.45
C SER A 29 0.18 3.29 -8.79
N ALA A 30 -0.95 3.99 -8.88
CA ALA A 30 -1.67 4.19 -10.13
C ALA A 30 -2.56 5.43 -10.09
N THR A 31 -2.81 6.03 -11.26
CA THR A 31 -3.78 7.12 -11.46
C THR A 31 -4.41 7.03 -12.84
N VAL A 32 -5.64 7.52 -12.99
CA VAL A 32 -6.37 7.53 -14.26
C VAL A 32 -6.21 8.87 -14.99
N SER A 33 -6.17 8.84 -16.32
CA SER A 33 -6.24 10.06 -17.13
C SER A 33 -7.62 10.74 -16.99
N PRO A 34 -7.72 12.08 -17.08
CA PRO A 34 -8.98 12.80 -16.99
C PRO A 34 -10.10 12.28 -17.90
N ASP A 35 -9.76 11.79 -19.09
CA ASP A 35 -10.72 11.21 -20.03
C ASP A 35 -11.10 9.74 -19.74
N GLY A 36 -10.50 9.13 -18.70
CA GLY A 36 -10.76 7.75 -18.30
C GLY A 36 -10.23 6.66 -19.24
N LYS A 37 -9.39 7.01 -20.23
CA LYS A 37 -8.94 6.05 -21.25
C LYS A 37 -7.58 5.43 -20.97
N GLN A 38 -6.80 6.02 -20.09
CA GLN A 38 -5.43 5.61 -19.78
C GLN A 38 -5.25 5.50 -18.27
N ILE A 39 -4.40 4.57 -17.84
CA ILE A 39 -3.97 4.42 -16.45
C ILE A 39 -2.46 4.43 -16.42
N ALA A 40 -1.88 5.42 -15.74
CA ALA A 40 -0.47 5.43 -15.39
C ALA A 40 -0.28 4.67 -14.09
N PHE A 41 0.79 3.89 -13.99
CA PHE A 41 1.12 3.10 -12.80
C PHE A 41 2.61 2.82 -12.72
N THR A 42 3.09 2.47 -11.53
CA THR A 42 4.49 2.10 -11.29
C THR A 42 4.63 0.61 -11.01
N VAL A 43 5.67 0.00 -11.55
CA VAL A 43 6.11 -1.37 -11.26
C VAL A 43 7.62 -1.37 -11.10
N ARG A 44 8.12 -1.83 -9.96
CA ARG A 44 9.56 -1.84 -9.66
C ARG A 44 10.23 -0.46 -9.85
N GLY A 45 9.56 0.60 -9.44
CA GLY A 45 10.04 1.97 -9.60
C GLY A 45 9.86 2.58 -10.99
N GLU A 46 9.55 1.80 -12.02
CA GLU A 46 9.38 2.30 -13.39
C GLU A 46 7.93 2.69 -13.70
N VAL A 47 7.75 3.76 -14.45
CA VAL A 47 6.44 4.27 -14.88
C VAL A 47 5.97 3.59 -16.16
N PHE A 48 4.72 3.13 -16.13
CA PHE A 48 4.00 2.55 -17.26
C PHE A 48 2.68 3.28 -17.48
N VAL A 49 2.18 3.21 -18.70
CA VAL A 49 0.80 3.61 -19.02
C VAL A 49 0.12 2.50 -19.80
N THR A 50 -1.07 2.11 -19.36
CA THR A 50 -1.92 1.13 -20.07
C THR A 50 -3.23 1.75 -20.53
N SER A 51 -3.84 1.15 -21.56
CA SER A 51 -5.20 1.47 -21.94
C SER A 51 -6.21 0.94 -20.91
N ALA A 52 -7.21 1.73 -20.57
CA ALA A 52 -8.30 1.29 -19.69
C ALA A 52 -9.23 0.25 -20.36
N ASP A 53 -9.25 0.16 -21.70
CA ASP A 53 -10.10 -0.74 -22.46
C ASP A 53 -9.37 -1.91 -23.09
N TYR A 54 -8.08 -1.74 -23.40
CA TYR A 54 -7.24 -2.72 -24.08
C TYR A 54 -5.99 -2.99 -23.26
N ALA A 55 -5.42 -4.17 -23.38
CA ALA A 55 -4.20 -4.53 -22.62
C ALA A 55 -2.90 -3.90 -23.20
N THR A 56 -3.01 -2.87 -24.03
CA THR A 56 -1.84 -2.18 -24.60
C THR A 56 -1.15 -1.39 -23.52
N THR A 57 0.07 -1.79 -23.17
CA THR A 57 0.87 -1.20 -22.09
C THR A 57 2.19 -0.69 -22.67
N LYS A 58 2.61 0.50 -22.27
CA LYS A 58 3.87 1.11 -22.64
C LYS A 58 4.67 1.49 -21.41
N GLN A 59 5.95 1.15 -21.40
CA GLN A 59 6.92 1.66 -20.44
C GLN A 59 7.31 3.09 -20.80
N ILE A 60 7.33 3.98 -19.82
CA ILE A 60 7.65 5.40 -19.99
C ILE A 60 9.08 5.68 -19.55
N THR A 61 9.48 5.17 -18.39
CA THR A 61 10.82 5.37 -17.81
C THR A 61 11.68 4.11 -17.97
N HIS A 62 13.01 4.29 -17.99
CA HIS A 62 13.97 3.20 -18.12
C HIS A 62 15.19 3.51 -17.24
N THR A 63 15.00 3.49 -15.91
CA THR A 63 16.04 3.84 -14.94
C THR A 63 16.22 2.73 -13.92
N ALA A 64 17.28 2.78 -13.13
CA ALA A 64 17.41 1.90 -11.97
C ALA A 64 16.85 2.53 -10.69
N ALA A 65 16.39 3.79 -10.77
CA ALA A 65 15.87 4.58 -9.67
C ALA A 65 14.36 4.35 -9.49
N GLU A 66 13.83 4.88 -8.41
CA GLU A 66 12.40 4.86 -8.14
C GLU A 66 11.72 6.09 -8.74
N GLU A 67 10.58 5.86 -9.37
CA GLU A 67 9.61 6.84 -9.81
C GLU A 67 8.29 6.64 -9.08
N ASP A 68 7.64 7.75 -8.69
CA ASP A 68 6.33 7.73 -8.00
C ASP A 68 5.61 9.08 -8.14
N GLY A 69 4.40 9.19 -7.56
CA GLY A 69 3.63 10.43 -7.52
C GLY A 69 3.12 10.85 -8.91
N LEU A 70 2.33 9.97 -9.52
CA LEU A 70 1.83 10.14 -10.89
C LEU A 70 0.70 11.17 -10.97
N SER A 71 0.73 12.05 -11.96
CA SER A 71 -0.37 13.00 -12.24
C SER A 71 -0.49 13.28 -13.74
N PHE A 72 -1.65 13.02 -14.33
CA PHE A 72 -1.96 13.43 -15.69
C PHE A 72 -2.32 14.92 -15.77
N ALA A 73 -1.82 15.60 -16.80
CA ALA A 73 -2.35 16.90 -17.15
C ALA A 73 -3.76 16.79 -17.78
N PRO A 74 -4.55 17.88 -17.75
CA PRO A 74 -5.88 17.90 -18.35
C PRO A 74 -5.91 17.59 -19.86
N ASP A 75 -4.76 17.69 -20.54
CA ASP A 75 -4.60 17.37 -21.97
C ASP A 75 -4.57 15.86 -22.28
N ASN A 76 -4.47 14.99 -21.26
CA ASN A 76 -4.27 13.54 -21.36
C ASN A 76 -2.99 13.11 -22.13
N ARG A 77 -2.09 14.05 -22.42
CA ARG A 77 -0.88 13.87 -23.24
C ARG A 77 0.41 14.19 -22.50
N THR A 78 0.28 14.72 -21.28
CA THR A 78 1.38 15.05 -20.38
C THR A 78 1.19 14.31 -19.05
N LEU A 79 2.23 13.64 -18.59
CA LEU A 79 2.27 12.92 -17.32
C LEU A 79 3.42 13.51 -16.48
N ALA A 80 3.12 13.94 -15.26
CA ALA A 80 4.10 14.33 -14.26
C ALA A 80 4.36 13.18 -13.29
N TYR A 81 5.59 13.04 -12.85
CA TYR A 81 6.00 12.09 -11.81
C TYR A 81 7.28 12.58 -11.12
N ALA A 82 7.54 12.08 -9.93
CA ALA A 82 8.80 12.29 -9.22
C ALA A 82 9.75 11.13 -9.51
N SER A 83 11.05 11.43 -9.65
CA SER A 83 12.12 10.44 -9.86
C SER A 83 13.37 10.79 -9.06
N GLU A 84 14.01 9.79 -8.45
CA GLU A 84 15.26 9.96 -7.72
C GLU A 84 16.51 9.67 -8.58
N ARG A 85 16.37 9.54 -9.91
CA ARG A 85 17.42 9.15 -10.87
C ARG A 85 18.71 9.99 -10.85
N ASN A 86 18.63 11.22 -10.36
CA ASN A 86 19.77 12.14 -10.21
C ASN A 86 20.19 12.32 -8.73
N GLY A 87 19.85 11.36 -7.91
CA GLY A 87 20.29 11.31 -6.52
C GLY A 87 19.42 12.06 -5.52
N ASN A 88 18.45 12.86 -5.98
CA ASN A 88 17.39 13.47 -5.16
C ASN A 88 16.09 13.45 -5.95
N TRP A 89 14.99 13.36 -5.24
CA TRP A 89 13.66 13.42 -5.82
C TRP A 89 13.45 14.73 -6.58
N GLN A 90 13.17 14.64 -7.87
CA GLN A 90 12.85 15.75 -8.74
C GLN A 90 11.65 15.41 -9.61
N ILE A 91 10.92 16.43 -10.08
CA ILE A 91 9.74 16.21 -10.91
C ILE A 91 10.13 16.22 -12.37
N TYR A 92 9.65 15.22 -13.06
CA TYR A 92 9.78 15.04 -14.52
C TYR A 92 8.41 15.11 -15.18
N LEU A 93 8.43 15.53 -16.44
CA LEU A 93 7.28 15.47 -17.33
C LEU A 93 7.60 14.53 -18.50
N ALA A 94 6.75 13.55 -18.74
CA ALA A 94 6.70 12.81 -19.99
C ALA A 94 5.62 13.41 -20.89
N LYS A 95 5.94 13.69 -22.15
CA LYS A 95 5.02 14.32 -23.11
C LYS A 95 4.96 13.53 -24.41
N ILE A 96 3.76 13.32 -24.93
CA ILE A 96 3.56 12.81 -26.29
C ILE A 96 3.88 13.93 -27.26
N VAL A 97 4.89 13.75 -28.12
CA VAL A 97 5.42 14.80 -29.00
C VAL A 97 4.64 14.91 -30.29
N ARG A 98 4.26 13.78 -30.90
CA ARG A 98 3.59 13.75 -32.18
C ARG A 98 2.08 13.94 -32.02
N GLU A 99 1.51 14.83 -32.82
CA GLU A 99 0.06 15.10 -32.80
C GLU A 99 -0.77 13.88 -33.19
N GLU A 100 -0.25 13.06 -34.11
CA GLU A 100 -0.91 11.86 -34.60
C GLU A 100 -0.98 10.73 -33.56
N ASP A 101 -0.12 10.75 -32.55
CA ASP A 101 -0.13 9.76 -31.48
C ASP A 101 -1.33 10.03 -30.54
N PRO A 102 -2.29 9.11 -30.41
CA PRO A 102 -3.57 9.40 -29.73
C PRO A 102 -3.46 9.39 -28.19
N ASN A 103 -2.54 8.61 -27.63
CA ASN A 103 -2.37 8.39 -26.18
C ASN A 103 -1.03 7.72 -25.90
N PHE A 104 -0.63 7.66 -24.63
CA PHE A 104 0.66 7.07 -24.22
C PHE A 104 0.83 5.60 -24.63
N PRO A 105 -0.14 4.68 -24.44
CA PRO A 105 0.01 3.30 -24.86
C PRO A 105 0.37 3.12 -26.34
N ASN A 106 -0.10 4.02 -27.20
CA ASN A 106 0.12 3.99 -28.65
C ASN A 106 1.08 5.09 -29.15
N ALA A 107 1.73 5.85 -28.23
CA ALA A 107 2.66 6.88 -28.63
C ALA A 107 3.93 6.29 -29.24
N THR A 108 4.37 6.88 -30.35
CA THR A 108 5.60 6.49 -31.04
C THR A 108 6.81 7.31 -30.58
N LEU A 109 6.57 8.54 -30.08
CA LEU A 109 7.60 9.41 -29.57
C LEU A 109 7.15 10.11 -28.30
N ILE A 110 7.83 9.79 -27.19
CA ILE A 110 7.65 10.43 -25.87
C ILE A 110 8.94 11.16 -25.54
N LYS A 111 8.82 12.37 -25.03
CA LYS A 111 9.95 13.16 -24.52
C LYS A 111 9.80 13.32 -23.02
N GLU A 112 10.87 13.02 -22.30
CA GLU A 112 11.00 13.34 -20.87
C GLU A 112 11.80 14.63 -20.67
N GLU A 113 11.40 15.43 -19.70
CA GLU A 113 12.14 16.61 -19.28
C GLU A 113 12.04 16.80 -17.77
N VAL A 114 13.14 17.22 -17.12
CA VAL A 114 13.09 17.66 -15.73
C VAL A 114 12.39 19.01 -15.67
N LEU A 115 11.43 19.13 -14.75
CA LEU A 115 10.57 20.31 -14.68
C LEU A 115 11.30 21.57 -14.21
N LEU A 116 12.17 21.42 -13.22
CA LEU A 116 13.00 22.47 -12.65
C LEU A 116 14.47 22.00 -12.58
N PRO A 117 15.45 22.91 -12.55
CA PRO A 117 16.84 22.52 -12.35
C PRO A 117 17.02 21.64 -11.11
N SER A 118 17.84 20.60 -11.24
CA SER A 118 18.18 19.72 -10.12
C SER A 118 18.88 20.50 -9.01
N THR A 119 18.47 20.26 -7.78
CA THR A 119 19.02 20.84 -6.56
C THR A 119 19.18 19.76 -5.50
N THR A 120 19.72 20.10 -4.34
CA THR A 120 19.74 19.21 -3.17
C THR A 120 18.38 19.10 -2.48
N VAL A 121 17.44 19.95 -2.86
CA VAL A 121 16.06 20.00 -2.34
C VAL A 121 15.22 18.94 -3.04
N GLU A 122 14.52 18.14 -2.27
CA GLU A 122 13.62 17.10 -2.81
C GLU A 122 12.28 17.70 -3.25
N ARG A 123 11.73 17.18 -4.35
CA ARG A 123 10.43 17.56 -4.89
C ARG A 123 9.65 16.32 -5.28
N SER A 124 8.44 16.19 -4.75
CA SER A 124 7.58 15.00 -4.91
C SER A 124 6.10 15.34 -4.99
N HIS A 125 5.24 14.35 -5.18
CA HIS A 125 3.78 14.46 -5.19
C HIS A 125 3.26 15.56 -6.13
N PRO A 126 3.61 15.55 -7.42
CA PRO A 126 3.12 16.55 -8.37
C PRO A 126 1.61 16.41 -8.60
N GLN A 127 0.91 17.54 -8.72
CA GLN A 127 -0.49 17.61 -9.13
C GLN A 127 -0.71 18.81 -10.07
N PHE A 128 -1.22 18.56 -11.27
CA PHE A 128 -1.61 19.63 -12.16
C PHE A 128 -2.81 20.41 -11.62
N SER A 129 -2.81 21.72 -11.84
CA SER A 129 -4.02 22.54 -11.64
C SER A 129 -5.15 22.11 -12.59
N PRO A 130 -6.42 22.33 -12.24
CA PRO A 130 -7.55 21.94 -13.09
C PRO A 130 -7.51 22.51 -14.51
N ASP A 131 -6.89 23.67 -14.71
CA ASP A 131 -6.71 24.30 -16.02
C ASP A 131 -5.39 23.91 -16.73
N GLY A 132 -4.53 23.12 -16.07
CA GLY A 132 -3.26 22.62 -16.59
C GLY A 132 -2.15 23.67 -16.72
N LYS A 133 -2.32 24.89 -16.21
CA LYS A 133 -1.31 25.96 -16.33
C LYS A 133 -0.28 25.94 -15.21
N GLU A 134 -0.59 25.29 -14.11
CA GLU A 134 0.25 25.22 -12.93
C GLU A 134 0.43 23.78 -12.48
N LEU A 135 1.51 23.54 -11.75
CA LEU A 135 1.78 22.27 -11.08
C LEU A 135 2.12 22.54 -9.62
N ALA A 136 1.36 21.94 -8.73
CA ALA A 136 1.67 21.89 -7.31
C ALA A 136 2.58 20.71 -7.01
N PHE A 137 3.42 20.82 -5.99
CA PHE A 137 4.29 19.76 -5.53
C PHE A 137 4.72 19.99 -4.08
N ILE A 138 5.19 18.94 -3.43
CA ILE A 138 5.76 19.02 -2.09
C ILE A 138 7.28 19.15 -2.21
N GLU A 139 7.84 20.16 -1.56
CA GLU A 139 9.28 20.40 -1.44
C GLU A 139 9.75 20.05 -0.03
N ASP A 140 10.90 19.35 0.08
CA ASP A 140 11.49 18.88 1.34
C ASP A 140 10.48 18.21 2.29
N ARG A 141 9.48 17.52 1.72
CA ARG A 141 8.47 16.72 2.41
C ARG A 141 7.44 17.48 3.23
N ASN A 142 7.57 18.78 3.40
CA ASN A 142 6.70 19.54 4.30
C ASN A 142 6.24 20.89 3.75
N ARG A 143 6.70 21.32 2.57
CA ARG A 143 6.31 22.59 1.95
C ARG A 143 5.50 22.36 0.69
N LEU A 144 4.28 22.87 0.65
CA LEU A 144 3.50 22.90 -0.58
C LEU A 144 3.95 24.11 -1.43
N MET A 145 4.31 23.82 -2.66
CA MET A 145 4.80 24.76 -3.65
C MET A 145 3.95 24.72 -4.91
N VAL A 146 3.91 25.77 -5.67
CA VAL A 146 3.26 25.83 -7.00
C VAL A 146 4.20 26.43 -8.01
N LEU A 147 4.33 25.76 -9.15
CA LEU A 147 5.06 26.24 -10.33
C LEU A 147 4.07 26.66 -11.41
N ASN A 148 4.21 27.87 -11.92
CA ASN A 148 3.58 28.28 -13.18
C ASN A 148 4.38 27.67 -14.36
N LEU A 149 3.71 26.85 -15.18
CA LEU A 149 4.38 26.07 -16.22
C LEU A 149 4.89 26.92 -17.39
N GLU A 150 4.29 28.07 -17.65
CA GLU A 150 4.70 28.99 -18.71
C GLU A 150 5.86 29.87 -18.24
N THR A 151 5.68 30.59 -17.14
CA THR A 151 6.66 31.56 -16.64
C THR A 151 7.81 30.96 -15.86
N LYS A 152 7.71 29.69 -15.48
CA LYS A 152 8.64 28.94 -14.61
C LYS A 152 8.85 29.57 -13.23
N LYS A 153 7.93 30.43 -12.78
CA LYS A 153 7.98 31.02 -11.45
C LYS A 153 7.38 30.06 -10.43
N VAL A 154 8.11 29.85 -9.33
CA VAL A 154 7.67 29.05 -8.18
C VAL A 154 7.19 29.98 -7.08
N ARG A 155 6.05 29.64 -6.46
CA ARG A 155 5.56 30.31 -5.25
C ARG A 155 5.34 29.28 -4.14
N ARG A 156 5.56 29.70 -2.91
CA ARG A 156 5.37 28.87 -1.73
C ARG A 156 3.95 29.06 -1.20
N ILE A 157 3.27 27.95 -0.90
CA ILE A 157 1.92 27.93 -0.31
C ILE A 157 2.01 27.74 1.19
N THR A 158 2.82 26.76 1.67
CA THR A 158 3.06 26.52 3.11
C THR A 158 4.53 26.69 3.44
N ASP A 159 4.85 27.01 4.68
CA ASP A 159 6.23 27.27 5.12
C ASP A 159 6.96 26.02 5.66
N GLY A 160 6.24 24.91 5.81
CA GLY A 160 6.75 23.65 6.33
C GLY A 160 6.66 23.50 7.85
N SER A 161 6.18 24.51 8.58
CA SER A 161 6.06 24.46 10.05
C SER A 161 4.91 23.55 10.53
N THR A 162 4.02 23.15 9.63
CA THR A 162 2.79 22.39 9.92
C THR A 162 2.85 20.94 9.50
N TRP A 163 4.04 20.43 9.15
CA TRP A 163 4.25 19.03 8.84
C TRP A 163 5.68 18.60 9.16
N TYR A 164 5.92 17.28 9.30
CA TYR A 164 7.25 16.78 9.61
C TYR A 164 8.15 16.73 8.38
N SER A 165 9.40 17.08 8.54
CA SER A 165 10.42 16.83 7.52
C SER A 165 10.82 15.35 7.41
N THR A 166 10.55 14.55 8.45
CA THR A 166 10.82 13.10 8.48
C THR A 166 9.73 12.26 7.82
N GLY A 167 8.54 12.83 7.60
CA GLY A 167 7.44 12.19 6.89
C GLY A 167 7.68 12.03 5.39
N GLY A 168 6.74 11.42 4.70
CA GLY A 168 6.77 11.21 3.25
C GLY A 168 6.07 12.31 2.43
N GLY A 169 5.57 13.35 3.06
CA GLY A 169 4.65 14.32 2.49
C GLY A 169 3.28 14.25 3.17
N PHE A 170 2.33 14.99 2.66
CA PHE A 170 0.95 15.06 3.16
C PHE A 170 -0.01 15.11 1.99
N ASP A 171 -1.25 14.71 2.22
CA ASP A 171 -2.30 14.77 1.21
C ASP A 171 -2.78 16.21 1.00
N TYR A 172 -2.94 16.59 -0.25
CA TYR A 172 -3.50 17.89 -0.64
C TYR A 172 -4.27 17.76 -1.96
N ALA A 173 -5.19 18.68 -2.21
CA ALA A 173 -5.95 18.74 -3.45
C ALA A 173 -6.26 20.18 -3.86
N TRP A 174 -6.22 20.44 -5.17
CA TRP A 174 -6.71 21.68 -5.76
C TRP A 174 -8.22 21.80 -5.65
N SER A 175 -8.72 23.02 -5.41
CA SER A 175 -10.13 23.35 -5.67
C SER A 175 -10.43 23.31 -7.18
N PRO A 176 -11.68 23.04 -7.57
CA PRO A 176 -12.05 23.00 -8.99
C PRO A 176 -11.76 24.30 -9.77
N ASP A 177 -11.81 25.45 -9.09
CA ASP A 177 -11.51 26.77 -9.66
C ASP A 177 -10.01 27.13 -9.62
N GLY A 178 -9.17 26.26 -9.03
CA GLY A 178 -7.72 26.47 -8.92
C GLY A 178 -7.29 27.59 -7.96
N LYS A 179 -8.20 28.09 -7.11
CA LYS A 179 -7.90 29.21 -6.21
C LYS A 179 -7.54 28.82 -4.79
N TRP A 180 -7.82 27.56 -4.41
CA TRP A 180 -7.62 27.04 -3.06
C TRP A 180 -6.94 25.67 -3.09
N PHE A 181 -6.31 25.33 -1.96
CA PHE A 181 -5.95 23.96 -1.61
C PHE A 181 -6.66 23.53 -0.34
N THR A 182 -7.13 22.30 -0.31
CA THR A 182 -7.34 21.57 0.93
C THR A 182 -6.15 20.66 1.18
N LEU A 183 -5.76 20.48 2.44
CA LEU A 183 -4.57 19.70 2.79
C LEU A 183 -4.65 19.13 4.21
N GLU A 184 -3.90 18.07 4.44
CA GLU A 184 -3.58 17.62 5.79
C GLU A 184 -2.52 18.54 6.39
N PHE A 185 -2.69 18.88 7.66
CA PHE A 185 -1.68 19.63 8.39
C PHE A 185 -1.77 19.35 9.89
N ILE A 186 -0.67 19.56 10.60
CA ILE A 186 -0.65 19.45 12.04
C ILE A 186 -0.92 20.87 12.59
N GLY A 187 -2.19 21.09 12.91
CA GLY A 187 -2.64 22.25 13.66
C GLY A 187 -2.12 22.14 15.09
N ASN A 188 -2.31 23.11 15.92
CA ASN A 188 -2.11 23.07 17.38
C ASN A 188 -0.84 22.36 17.90
N LYS A 189 0.11 22.01 17.04
CA LYS A 189 1.35 21.26 17.35
C LYS A 189 1.11 19.92 18.07
N HIS A 190 -0.01 19.27 17.81
CA HIS A 190 -0.39 17.97 18.36
C HIS A 190 -0.02 16.83 17.42
N ASP A 191 1.25 16.57 17.27
CA ASP A 191 1.78 15.39 16.60
C ASP A 191 1.38 14.11 17.37
N PRO A 192 0.82 13.06 16.70
CA PRO A 192 0.66 12.85 15.25
C PRO A 192 -0.74 13.23 14.70
N TYR A 193 -1.53 13.98 15.39
CA TYR A 193 -2.93 14.23 15.03
C TYR A 193 -3.04 15.34 13.98
N SER A 194 -3.37 14.96 12.75
CA SER A 194 -3.59 15.86 11.64
C SER A 194 -5.02 16.38 11.61
N ASP A 195 -5.15 17.63 11.17
CA ASP A 195 -6.41 18.29 10.85
C ASP A 195 -6.53 18.52 9.33
N ILE A 196 -7.71 18.87 8.87
CA ILE A 196 -7.96 19.31 7.49
C ILE A 196 -7.89 20.83 7.42
N GLY A 197 -7.03 21.32 6.54
CA GLY A 197 -6.80 22.74 6.31
C GLY A 197 -7.32 23.21 4.96
N LEU A 198 -7.60 24.51 4.89
CA LEU A 198 -7.89 25.26 3.67
C LEU A 198 -6.89 26.40 3.55
N VAL A 199 -6.27 26.57 2.39
CA VAL A 199 -5.30 27.64 2.14
C VAL A 199 -5.43 28.20 0.73
N SER A 200 -5.20 29.51 0.57
CA SER A 200 -5.21 30.16 -0.74
C SER A 200 -4.09 29.64 -1.64
N ALA A 201 -4.41 29.33 -2.88
CA ALA A 201 -3.42 28.93 -3.90
C ALA A 201 -2.50 30.09 -4.33
N GLN A 202 -2.75 31.33 -3.89
CA GLN A 202 -1.88 32.48 -4.16
C GLN A 202 -0.64 32.52 -3.26
N GLY A 203 -0.59 31.73 -2.19
CA GLY A 203 0.58 31.62 -1.30
C GLY A 203 0.72 32.78 -0.31
N ASN A 204 -0.33 33.55 -0.08
CA ASN A 204 -0.34 34.71 0.82
C ASN A 204 -1.30 34.59 1.99
N GLY A 205 -1.84 33.40 2.23
CA GLY A 205 -2.80 33.11 3.29
C GLY A 205 -2.23 32.18 4.36
N GLU A 206 -2.83 32.23 5.55
CA GLU A 206 -2.64 31.24 6.60
C GLU A 206 -3.52 30.02 6.32
N ILE A 207 -3.13 28.87 6.84
CA ILE A 207 -3.95 27.65 6.79
C ILE A 207 -5.10 27.83 7.77
N VAL A 208 -6.33 27.81 7.26
CA VAL A 208 -7.54 27.78 8.07
C VAL A 208 -7.84 26.35 8.47
N ASN A 209 -7.86 26.07 9.79
CA ASN A 209 -8.23 24.77 10.31
C ASN A 209 -9.75 24.55 10.19
N LEU A 210 -10.17 23.56 9.41
CA LEU A 210 -11.59 23.26 9.18
C LEU A 210 -12.16 22.27 10.19
N THR A 211 -11.34 21.38 10.74
CA THR A 211 -11.78 20.31 11.63
C THR A 211 -11.55 20.64 13.10
N ASN A 212 -10.44 21.31 13.39
CA ASN A 212 -10.02 21.72 14.74
C ASN A 212 -10.27 20.63 15.78
N SER A 213 -9.80 19.44 15.47
CA SER A 213 -10.10 18.18 16.18
C SER A 213 -8.86 17.68 16.91
N GLY A 214 -9.04 16.95 18.01
CA GLY A 214 -7.96 16.20 18.67
C GLY A 214 -7.82 14.77 18.13
N TYR A 215 -8.35 14.49 16.94
CA TYR A 215 -8.34 13.19 16.29
C TYR A 215 -7.72 13.31 14.90
N THR A 216 -7.06 12.25 14.43
CA THR A 216 -6.51 12.22 13.08
C THR A 216 -7.61 12.39 12.04
N SER A 217 -7.39 13.31 11.12
CA SER A 217 -8.24 13.52 9.94
C SER A 217 -7.35 13.60 8.71
N GLY A 218 -7.76 12.97 7.60
CA GLY A 218 -6.91 12.84 6.43
C GLY A 218 -7.65 12.67 5.10
N SER A 219 -6.88 12.55 4.02
CA SER A 219 -7.33 12.33 2.65
C SER A 219 -8.39 13.34 2.17
N PRO A 220 -8.14 14.66 2.30
CA PRO A 220 -9.11 15.68 1.92
C PRO A 220 -9.24 15.81 0.41
N SER A 221 -10.48 15.99 -0.07
CA SER A 221 -10.76 16.28 -1.47
C SER A 221 -11.96 17.21 -1.64
N PHE A 222 -11.90 18.12 -2.61
CA PHE A 222 -13.05 18.94 -2.96
C PHE A 222 -14.11 18.09 -3.66
N VAL A 223 -15.34 18.24 -3.23
CA VAL A 223 -16.51 17.55 -3.80
C VAL A 223 -17.67 18.54 -3.99
N LEU A 224 -18.75 18.10 -4.63
CA LEU A 224 -19.94 18.91 -4.86
C LEU A 224 -19.61 20.25 -5.56
N ASP A 225 -18.84 20.18 -6.64
CA ASP A 225 -18.36 21.34 -7.42
C ASP A 225 -17.63 22.39 -6.57
N GLY A 226 -16.89 21.95 -5.55
CA GLY A 226 -16.13 22.81 -4.64
C GLY A 226 -16.93 23.37 -3.45
N ASN A 227 -18.17 22.93 -3.26
CA ASN A 227 -18.99 23.40 -2.14
C ASN A 227 -18.73 22.69 -0.82
N ALA A 228 -18.02 21.55 -0.86
CA ALA A 228 -17.65 20.81 0.33
C ALA A 228 -16.29 20.12 0.17
N ILE A 229 -15.70 19.73 1.29
CA ILE A 229 -14.51 18.88 1.36
C ILE A 229 -14.92 17.56 2.00
N LEU A 230 -14.62 16.45 1.28
CA LEU A 230 -14.73 15.09 1.77
C LEU A 230 -13.41 14.72 2.44
N PHE A 231 -13.47 14.10 3.61
CA PHE A 231 -12.30 13.64 4.35
C PHE A 231 -12.64 12.43 5.21
N ILE A 232 -11.64 11.73 5.74
CA ILE A 232 -11.79 10.66 6.72
C ILE A 232 -11.31 11.12 8.08
N THR A 233 -11.86 10.55 9.17
CA THR A 233 -11.45 10.88 10.53
C THR A 233 -11.61 9.71 11.48
N GLU A 234 -10.73 9.62 12.46
CA GLU A 234 -10.77 8.63 13.55
C GLU A 234 -11.68 9.05 14.73
N ARG A 235 -12.40 10.16 14.62
CA ARG A 235 -13.11 10.81 15.75
C ARG A 235 -14.15 9.92 16.42
N TYR A 236 -14.87 9.10 15.67
CA TYR A 236 -16.00 8.31 16.15
C TYR A 236 -15.70 6.83 16.25
N GLY A 237 -14.55 6.40 15.74
CA GLY A 237 -14.16 5.01 15.68
C GLY A 237 -13.66 4.46 17.00
N MET A 238 -13.80 3.15 17.18
CA MET A 238 -13.18 2.45 18.28
C MET A 238 -11.67 2.38 18.07
N ARG A 239 -10.91 2.77 19.09
CA ARG A 239 -9.45 2.71 19.05
C ARG A 239 -8.97 1.27 19.23
N ALA A 240 -8.02 0.85 18.42
CA ALA A 240 -7.43 -0.48 18.48
C ALA A 240 -6.59 -0.67 19.75
N HIS A 241 -5.86 0.35 20.20
CA HIS A 241 -5.15 0.40 21.49
C HIS A 241 -4.77 1.85 21.83
N ALA A 242 -4.29 2.06 23.03
CA ALA A 242 -4.26 3.33 23.76
C ALA A 242 -3.82 4.60 22.99
N SER A 243 -3.03 4.51 21.92
CA SER A 243 -2.45 5.68 21.26
C SER A 243 -2.47 5.64 19.74
N TRP A 244 -2.71 4.50 19.10
CA TRP A 244 -2.47 4.31 17.68
C TRP A 244 -3.62 3.58 17.01
N GLY A 245 -4.07 4.17 15.88
CA GLY A 245 -5.08 3.59 15.04
C GLY A 245 -6.48 3.57 15.66
N SER A 246 -7.43 3.81 14.84
CA SER A 246 -8.85 3.74 15.15
C SER A 246 -9.60 3.29 13.90
N LEU A 247 -10.87 3.00 14.04
CA LEU A 247 -11.75 2.88 12.89
C LEU A 247 -12.10 4.29 12.40
N ASP A 248 -12.27 4.43 11.10
CA ASP A 248 -12.48 5.67 10.39
C ASP A 248 -13.92 5.89 9.98
N ASP A 249 -14.26 7.15 9.77
CA ASP A 249 -15.52 7.62 9.21
C ASP A 249 -15.30 8.60 8.05
N ALA A 250 -16.16 8.52 7.04
CA ALA A 250 -16.22 9.52 5.99
C ALA A 250 -17.05 10.72 6.44
N MET A 251 -16.50 11.92 6.25
CA MET A 251 -17.09 13.19 6.68
C MET A 251 -17.15 14.19 5.53
N LEU A 252 -18.08 15.12 5.62
CA LEU A 252 -18.10 16.35 4.80
C LEU A 252 -17.99 17.57 5.70
N VAL A 253 -17.23 18.57 5.26
CA VAL A 253 -17.33 19.93 5.73
C VAL A 253 -17.79 20.84 4.59
N PHE A 254 -18.93 21.51 4.77
CA PHE A 254 -19.49 22.42 3.76
C PHE A 254 -18.86 23.79 3.86
N LEU A 255 -18.37 24.31 2.75
CA LEU A 255 -17.67 25.59 2.68
C LEU A 255 -18.60 26.78 2.70
N ASN A 256 -19.90 26.60 2.40
CA ASN A 256 -20.91 27.67 2.47
C ASN A 256 -22.25 27.14 3.00
N GLN A 257 -23.04 28.06 3.52
CA GLN A 257 -24.32 27.75 4.18
C GLN A 257 -25.37 27.23 3.19
N ASP A 258 -25.46 27.82 2.01
CA ASP A 258 -26.45 27.40 0.99
C ASP A 258 -26.28 25.92 0.58
N ALA A 259 -25.05 25.47 0.40
CA ALA A 259 -24.77 24.07 0.09
C ALA A 259 -25.12 23.14 1.25
N TYR A 260 -24.83 23.54 2.49
CA TYR A 260 -25.19 22.79 3.69
C TYR A 260 -26.70 22.67 3.85
N ASP A 261 -27.44 23.78 3.70
CA ASP A 261 -28.89 23.79 3.80
C ASP A 261 -29.54 22.87 2.76
N LYS A 262 -29.09 22.93 1.50
CA LYS A 262 -29.56 22.04 0.43
C LYS A 262 -29.26 20.56 0.72
N PHE A 263 -28.09 20.27 1.24
CA PHE A 263 -27.72 18.90 1.61
C PHE A 263 -28.57 18.39 2.77
N SER A 264 -28.92 19.23 3.71
CA SER A 264 -29.68 18.90 4.92
C SER A 264 -31.20 18.72 4.69
N LEU A 265 -31.73 19.13 3.52
CA LEU A 265 -33.14 18.93 3.18
C LEU A 265 -33.56 17.47 3.29
N SER A 266 -34.79 17.23 3.75
CA SER A 266 -35.41 15.90 3.63
C SER A 266 -35.52 15.45 2.16
N LYS A 267 -35.79 14.16 1.93
CA LYS A 267 -35.98 13.66 0.57
C LYS A 267 -37.11 14.42 -0.14
N GLU A 268 -38.25 14.64 0.55
CA GLU A 268 -39.41 15.34 0.02
C GLU A 268 -39.08 16.80 -0.29
N ASP A 269 -38.54 17.53 0.67
CA ASP A 269 -38.17 18.94 0.51
C ASP A 269 -37.16 19.15 -0.61
N TYR A 270 -36.24 18.19 -0.79
CA TYR A 270 -35.26 18.26 -1.87
C TYR A 270 -35.90 18.05 -3.26
N GLU A 271 -36.89 17.16 -3.38
CA GLU A 271 -37.63 17.01 -4.64
C GLU A 271 -38.44 18.27 -4.95
N LEU A 272 -39.15 18.83 -3.97
CA LEU A 272 -39.87 20.11 -4.09
C LEU A 272 -38.93 21.25 -4.48
N TYR A 273 -37.75 21.33 -3.86
CA TYR A 273 -36.73 22.32 -4.21
C TYR A 273 -36.30 22.17 -5.69
N LYS A 274 -36.10 20.94 -6.17
CA LYS A 274 -35.73 20.69 -7.57
C LYS A 274 -36.85 21.10 -8.55
N GLU A 275 -38.08 20.77 -8.24
CA GLU A 275 -39.24 21.16 -9.04
C GLU A 275 -39.35 22.67 -9.14
N ALA A 276 -39.28 23.37 -8.02
CA ALA A 276 -39.35 24.83 -7.97
C ALA A 276 -38.21 25.54 -8.72
N ASN A 277 -37.03 24.90 -8.84
CA ASN A 277 -35.86 25.45 -9.51
C ASN A 277 -35.56 24.86 -10.88
N SER A 278 -36.43 23.99 -11.42
CA SER A 278 -36.24 23.29 -12.70
C SER A 278 -36.02 24.21 -13.89
N ASP A 279 -36.74 25.35 -13.95
CA ASP A 279 -36.62 26.31 -15.03
C ASP A 279 -35.38 27.21 -14.94
N ARG A 280 -34.87 27.48 -13.70
CA ARG A 280 -33.64 28.23 -13.51
C ARG A 280 -32.41 27.41 -13.95
N LYS A 281 -32.45 26.07 -13.79
CA LYS A 281 -31.37 25.18 -14.20
C LYS A 281 -31.21 25.13 -15.71
N LYS A 282 -32.30 25.16 -16.48
CA LYS A 282 -32.27 25.21 -17.96
C LYS A 282 -31.62 26.46 -18.54
N ILE A 283 -31.56 27.55 -17.76
CA ILE A 283 -30.93 28.81 -18.14
C ILE A 283 -29.43 28.76 -17.79
N ALA A 284 -29.08 28.17 -16.65
CA ALA A 284 -27.70 28.03 -16.20
C ALA A 284 -26.89 26.98 -17.00
N ASP A 285 -27.53 25.89 -17.45
CA ASP A 285 -26.87 24.82 -18.25
C ASP A 285 -26.42 25.30 -19.66
N LYS A 286 -26.84 26.49 -20.11
CA LYS A 286 -26.35 27.09 -21.36
C LYS A 286 -24.94 27.70 -21.27
N ASP A 287 -24.41 27.88 -20.06
CA ASP A 287 -23.08 28.44 -19.81
C ASP A 287 -22.15 27.45 -19.07
N SER A 288 -22.33 26.16 -19.33
CA SER A 288 -21.69 25.05 -18.61
C SER A 288 -20.16 24.91 -18.81
N SER A 289 -19.53 25.86 -19.49
CA SER A 289 -18.06 25.88 -19.68
C SER A 289 -17.29 26.65 -18.59
N LYS A 290 -17.97 27.40 -17.73
CA LYS A 290 -17.31 28.13 -16.63
C LYS A 290 -17.40 27.35 -15.33
N VAL A 291 -16.22 27.00 -14.80
CA VAL A 291 -16.10 26.53 -13.40
C VAL A 291 -16.49 27.72 -12.49
N ASN A 292 -17.47 27.50 -11.61
CA ASN A 292 -17.87 28.51 -10.66
C ASN A 292 -16.77 28.72 -9.59
N ASP A 293 -16.64 29.95 -9.13
CA ASP A 293 -15.76 30.26 -8.02
C ASP A 293 -16.19 29.51 -6.76
N VAL A 294 -15.25 28.95 -6.04
CA VAL A 294 -15.51 28.30 -4.74
C VAL A 294 -15.80 29.39 -3.71
N VAL A 295 -16.99 29.32 -3.12
CA VAL A 295 -17.43 30.26 -2.08
C VAL A 295 -17.07 29.70 -0.70
N VAL A 296 -16.29 30.43 0.06
CA VAL A 296 -15.82 30.04 1.40
C VAL A 296 -16.39 30.97 2.46
N GLU A 297 -17.21 30.45 3.34
CA GLU A 297 -17.80 31.11 4.50
C GLU A 297 -17.24 30.44 5.77
N LEU A 298 -16.30 31.10 6.44
CA LEU A 298 -15.61 30.53 7.60
C LEU A 298 -16.40 30.63 8.91
N LYS A 299 -17.36 31.55 8.99
CA LYS A 299 -18.15 31.72 10.22
C LYS A 299 -18.96 30.48 10.52
N ASN A 300 -18.78 29.91 11.70
CA ASN A 300 -19.47 28.71 12.18
C ASN A 300 -19.30 27.51 11.22
N ILE A 301 -18.12 27.34 10.62
CA ILE A 301 -17.87 26.25 9.66
C ILE A 301 -17.94 24.88 10.35
N GLU A 302 -17.62 24.79 11.62
CA GLU A 302 -17.71 23.60 12.46
C GLU A 302 -19.15 23.05 12.59
N ASP A 303 -20.16 23.91 12.49
CA ASP A 303 -21.57 23.51 12.51
C ASP A 303 -22.02 22.87 11.18
N ARG A 304 -21.19 22.97 10.15
CA ARG A 304 -21.44 22.41 8.81
C ARG A 304 -20.62 21.16 8.52
N ILE A 305 -20.15 20.47 9.57
CA ILE A 305 -19.48 19.18 9.46
C ILE A 305 -20.51 18.05 9.61
N VAL A 306 -20.55 17.13 8.64
CA VAL A 306 -21.53 16.05 8.59
C VAL A 306 -20.82 14.70 8.51
N ARG A 307 -21.17 13.78 9.42
CA ARG A 307 -20.77 12.37 9.33
C ARG A 307 -21.64 11.67 8.29
N LEU A 308 -20.99 10.99 7.34
CA LEU A 308 -21.67 10.27 6.26
C LEU A 308 -21.89 8.78 6.62
N THR A 309 -20.84 8.10 7.04
CA THR A 309 -20.91 6.67 7.33
C THR A 309 -21.68 6.38 8.62
N PRO A 310 -22.59 5.38 8.60
CA PRO A 310 -23.38 5.03 9.79
C PRO A 310 -22.54 4.31 10.85
N ASN A 311 -21.51 3.58 10.42
CA ASN A 311 -20.61 2.82 11.27
C ASN A 311 -19.17 3.10 10.88
N SER A 312 -18.31 3.25 11.89
CA SER A 312 -16.88 3.34 11.70
C SER A 312 -16.31 1.99 11.23
N SER A 313 -15.29 2.02 10.37
CA SER A 313 -14.63 0.84 9.83
C SER A 313 -13.17 1.11 9.51
N ASN A 314 -12.38 0.08 9.28
CA ASN A 314 -11.07 0.26 8.67
C ASN A 314 -11.30 0.71 7.21
N MET A 315 -11.25 2.02 7.00
CA MET A 315 -11.63 2.66 5.75
C MET A 315 -10.40 2.88 4.86
N GLY A 316 -10.63 2.77 3.56
CA GLY A 316 -9.66 3.19 2.55
C GLY A 316 -10.14 4.43 1.82
N SER A 317 -9.92 4.47 0.51
CA SER A 317 -10.31 5.59 -0.33
C SER A 317 -11.83 5.82 -0.34
N THR A 318 -12.21 7.09 -0.43
CA THR A 318 -13.61 7.56 -0.48
C THR A 318 -13.81 8.44 -1.72
N LEU A 319 -15.01 8.43 -2.29
CA LEU A 319 -15.35 9.23 -3.46
C LEU A 319 -16.85 9.53 -3.48
N ILE A 320 -17.24 10.77 -3.81
CA ILE A 320 -18.64 11.13 -4.07
C ILE A 320 -18.87 11.25 -5.56
N SER A 321 -20.01 10.68 -6.04
CA SER A 321 -20.43 10.81 -7.43
C SER A 321 -20.57 12.29 -7.83
N LYS A 322 -20.29 12.58 -9.11
CA LYS A 322 -20.35 13.96 -9.63
C LYS A 322 -21.69 14.66 -9.41
N ASP A 323 -22.80 13.91 -9.39
CA ASP A 323 -24.13 14.44 -9.11
C ASP A 323 -24.41 14.65 -7.59
N GLY A 324 -23.44 14.36 -6.72
CA GLY A 324 -23.51 14.55 -5.29
C GLY A 324 -24.46 13.60 -4.54
N LYS A 325 -24.93 12.52 -5.17
CA LYS A 325 -25.95 11.66 -4.57
C LYS A 325 -25.41 10.42 -3.89
N THR A 326 -24.23 9.97 -4.28
CA THR A 326 -23.70 8.67 -3.87
C THR A 326 -22.29 8.80 -3.33
N LEU A 327 -22.05 8.26 -2.14
CA LEU A 327 -20.72 7.99 -1.60
C LEU A 327 -20.31 6.58 -2.00
N TYR A 328 -19.13 6.43 -2.58
CA TYR A 328 -18.42 5.18 -2.76
C TYR A 328 -17.24 5.15 -1.80
N TYR A 329 -17.01 4.03 -1.13
CA TYR A 329 -15.91 3.92 -0.18
C TYR A 329 -15.45 2.47 -0.03
N LEU A 330 -14.19 2.30 0.32
CA LEU A 330 -13.59 1.02 0.64
C LEU A 330 -13.61 0.85 2.15
N ALA A 331 -14.18 -0.24 2.63
CA ALA A 331 -14.24 -0.55 4.04
C ALA A 331 -14.03 -2.04 4.32
N SER A 332 -13.33 -2.33 5.42
CA SER A 332 -13.11 -3.71 5.88
C SER A 332 -14.31 -4.20 6.65
N ALA A 333 -15.21 -4.85 5.94
CA ALA A 333 -16.36 -5.58 6.47
C ALA A 333 -16.66 -6.76 5.54
N GLU A 334 -17.46 -7.73 6.00
CA GLU A 334 -17.85 -8.91 5.22
C GLU A 334 -16.65 -9.72 4.67
N GLY A 335 -15.58 -9.84 5.47
CA GLY A 335 -14.44 -10.71 5.16
C GLY A 335 -13.40 -10.11 4.23
N GLY A 336 -13.19 -8.80 4.24
CA GLY A 336 -12.14 -8.11 3.48
C GLY A 336 -12.46 -6.65 3.24
N ARG A 337 -11.50 -5.91 2.65
CA ARG A 337 -11.72 -4.52 2.26
C ARG A 337 -12.46 -4.50 0.91
N ASN A 338 -13.73 -4.13 0.93
CA ASN A 338 -14.64 -4.21 -0.20
C ASN A 338 -15.20 -2.84 -0.58
N LEU A 339 -15.75 -2.74 -1.80
CA LEU A 339 -16.39 -1.52 -2.29
C LEU A 339 -17.84 -1.43 -1.81
N TRP A 340 -18.13 -0.36 -1.10
CA TRP A 340 -19.45 -0.01 -0.58
C TRP A 340 -20.01 1.20 -1.31
N LYS A 341 -21.34 1.26 -1.38
CA LYS A 341 -22.10 2.36 -1.97
C LYS A 341 -23.15 2.83 -0.98
N MET A 342 -23.22 4.15 -0.77
CA MET A 342 -24.22 4.78 0.10
C MET A 342 -25.00 5.85 -0.66
N ASP A 343 -26.32 5.78 -0.65
CA ASP A 343 -27.20 6.87 -1.08
C ASP A 343 -27.20 7.95 0.01
N LEU A 344 -26.65 9.13 -0.30
CA LEU A 344 -26.46 10.19 0.66
C LEU A 344 -27.78 10.83 1.15
N ARG A 345 -28.84 10.72 0.38
CA ARG A 345 -30.16 11.28 0.73
C ARG A 345 -31.00 10.30 1.55
N LYS A 346 -31.00 9.03 1.16
CA LYS A 346 -31.73 7.97 1.87
C LYS A 346 -30.97 7.43 3.08
N LYS A 347 -29.66 7.66 3.13
CA LYS A 347 -28.72 7.08 4.11
C LYS A 347 -28.71 5.55 4.10
N GLU A 348 -28.95 4.95 2.93
CA GLU A 348 -28.93 3.51 2.70
C GLU A 348 -27.56 3.09 2.19
N THR A 349 -26.97 2.11 2.86
CA THR A 349 -25.67 1.56 2.51
C THR A 349 -25.79 0.13 2.03
N LYS A 350 -25.06 -0.25 0.98
CA LYS A 350 -24.96 -1.62 0.52
C LYS A 350 -23.53 -1.99 0.10
N LEU A 351 -23.16 -3.25 0.32
CA LEU A 351 -22.00 -3.85 -0.31
C LEU A 351 -22.23 -3.89 -1.82
N LEU A 352 -21.33 -3.27 -2.58
CA LEU A 352 -21.45 -3.20 -4.03
C LEU A 352 -20.66 -4.32 -4.71
N HIS A 353 -19.36 -4.39 -4.40
CA HIS A 353 -18.48 -5.42 -4.94
C HIS A 353 -17.46 -5.89 -3.91
N LYS A 354 -17.16 -7.20 -3.90
CA LYS A 354 -16.03 -7.78 -3.20
C LYS A 354 -14.78 -7.59 -4.06
N VAL A 355 -13.85 -6.77 -3.61
CA VAL A 355 -12.64 -6.42 -4.37
C VAL A 355 -11.35 -6.89 -3.70
N ASP A 356 -11.42 -7.33 -2.44
CA ASP A 356 -10.29 -7.82 -1.62
C ASP A 356 -9.03 -6.96 -1.83
N ALA A 357 -9.17 -5.68 -1.57
CA ALA A 357 -8.18 -4.71 -1.90
C ALA A 357 -7.11 -4.58 -0.80
N GLY A 358 -5.84 -4.74 -1.14
CA GLY A 358 -4.72 -4.24 -0.35
C GLY A 358 -4.73 -2.70 -0.32
N TRP A 359 -3.64 -2.02 -0.72
CA TRP A 359 -3.74 -0.60 -1.03
C TRP A 359 -4.68 -0.44 -2.24
N THR A 360 -5.54 0.55 -2.21
CA THR A 360 -6.49 0.79 -3.30
C THR A 360 -6.92 2.25 -3.28
N SER A 361 -6.88 2.91 -4.44
CA SER A 361 -7.48 4.21 -4.66
C SER A 361 -8.76 4.10 -5.48
N LEU A 362 -9.70 4.98 -5.21
CA LEU A 362 -10.89 5.21 -6.01
C LEU A 362 -10.71 6.52 -6.79
N GLU A 363 -10.80 6.45 -8.09
CA GLU A 363 -10.76 7.62 -8.95
C GLU A 363 -11.95 7.59 -9.92
N MET A 364 -12.27 8.75 -10.49
CA MET A 364 -13.40 8.90 -11.41
C MET A 364 -12.94 9.68 -12.64
N ASP A 365 -13.45 9.32 -13.81
CA ASP A 365 -13.23 10.13 -15.01
C ASP A 365 -13.87 11.53 -14.87
N LYS A 366 -13.37 12.50 -15.62
CA LYS A 366 -13.85 13.88 -15.59
C LYS A 366 -15.38 14.02 -15.82
N GLU A 367 -15.97 13.09 -16.55
CA GLU A 367 -17.41 13.10 -16.83
C GLU A 367 -18.24 12.49 -15.70
N GLY A 368 -17.63 11.76 -14.77
CA GLY A 368 -18.32 11.07 -13.68
C GLY A 368 -19.12 9.84 -14.14
N LYS A 369 -18.70 9.20 -15.23
CA LYS A 369 -19.35 8.00 -15.78
C LYS A 369 -18.71 6.71 -15.35
N THR A 370 -17.43 6.74 -15.06
CA THR A 370 -16.62 5.56 -14.73
C THR A 370 -15.91 5.74 -13.42
N LEU A 371 -16.10 4.80 -12.50
CA LEU A 371 -15.33 4.67 -11.28
C LEU A 371 -14.19 3.68 -11.53
N PHE A 372 -12.97 4.06 -11.18
CA PHE A 372 -11.77 3.22 -11.23
C PHE A 372 -11.41 2.75 -9.84
N ILE A 373 -11.12 1.46 -9.71
CA ILE A 373 -10.61 0.82 -8.51
C ILE A 373 -9.19 0.38 -8.84
N LEU A 374 -8.23 1.19 -8.41
CA LEU A 374 -6.83 1.02 -8.75
C LEU A 374 -6.09 0.35 -7.61
N ASN A 375 -5.49 -0.81 -7.85
CA ASN A 375 -4.68 -1.53 -6.88
C ASN A 375 -3.59 -2.37 -7.58
N GLY A 376 -2.67 -2.95 -6.79
CA GLY A 376 -1.54 -3.69 -7.33
C GLY A 376 -1.88 -4.98 -8.05
N LYS A 377 -2.97 -5.65 -7.66
CA LYS A 377 -3.30 -6.99 -8.17
C LYS A 377 -4.38 -6.99 -9.24
N ASN A 378 -5.43 -6.21 -9.05
CA ASN A 378 -6.66 -6.30 -9.84
C ASN A 378 -7.23 -4.91 -10.09
N MET A 379 -6.63 -4.15 -11.00
CA MET A 379 -7.23 -2.89 -11.43
C MET A 379 -8.57 -3.16 -12.11
N GLN A 380 -9.57 -2.37 -11.76
CA GLN A 380 -10.93 -2.54 -12.26
C GLN A 380 -11.55 -1.19 -12.58
N LYS A 381 -12.55 -1.18 -13.46
CA LYS A 381 -13.39 -0.03 -13.71
C LYS A 381 -14.85 -0.43 -13.65
N MET A 382 -15.67 0.47 -13.16
CA MET A 382 -17.11 0.27 -12.99
C MET A 382 -17.90 1.35 -13.72
N ASN A 383 -18.88 0.96 -14.50
CA ASN A 383 -19.86 1.89 -15.03
C ASN A 383 -20.78 2.38 -13.90
N MET A 384 -20.78 3.68 -13.61
CA MET A 384 -21.50 4.22 -12.45
C MET A 384 -23.03 4.22 -12.61
N ALA A 385 -23.53 4.09 -13.84
CA ALA A 385 -24.98 4.01 -14.07
C ALA A 385 -25.54 2.60 -13.90
N SER A 386 -24.76 1.56 -14.26
CA SER A 386 -25.20 0.15 -14.20
C SER A 386 -24.58 -0.63 -13.06
N ASP A 387 -23.59 -0.08 -12.36
CA ASP A 387 -22.75 -0.75 -11.35
C ASP A 387 -21.94 -1.95 -11.94
N ASP A 388 -21.83 -2.07 -13.29
CA ASP A 388 -21.09 -3.16 -13.93
C ASP A 388 -19.57 -2.99 -13.78
N LEU A 389 -18.92 -3.99 -13.19
CA LEU A 389 -17.49 -4.02 -12.92
C LEU A 389 -16.74 -4.81 -14.01
N LYS A 390 -15.65 -4.24 -14.52
CA LYS A 390 -14.78 -4.89 -15.52
C LYS A 390 -13.32 -4.81 -15.11
N PRO A 391 -12.53 -5.88 -15.31
CA PRO A 391 -11.09 -5.84 -15.05
C PRO A 391 -10.37 -4.96 -16.08
N ILE A 392 -9.32 -4.30 -15.62
CA ILE A 392 -8.33 -3.61 -16.46
C ILE A 392 -7.07 -4.49 -16.48
N LYS A 393 -6.66 -4.90 -17.67
CA LYS A 393 -5.49 -5.76 -17.85
C LYS A 393 -4.30 -4.92 -18.27
N TYR A 394 -3.14 -5.24 -17.71
CA TYR A 394 -1.86 -4.69 -18.15
C TYR A 394 -0.78 -5.76 -18.13
N LEU A 395 0.33 -5.51 -18.79
CA LEU A 395 1.53 -6.33 -18.73
C LEU A 395 2.75 -5.41 -18.73
N ALA A 396 3.31 -5.16 -17.55
CA ALA A 396 4.57 -4.43 -17.42
C ALA A 396 5.72 -5.38 -17.76
N GLN A 397 6.47 -5.07 -18.81
CA GLN A 397 7.69 -5.79 -19.19
C GLN A 397 8.89 -4.92 -18.84
N VAL A 398 9.72 -5.38 -17.92
CA VAL A 398 10.85 -4.63 -17.40
C VAL A 398 12.16 -5.34 -17.74
N LYS A 399 13.12 -4.60 -18.27
CA LYS A 399 14.53 -5.00 -18.31
C LYS A 399 15.21 -4.40 -17.10
N LEU A 400 15.55 -5.23 -16.13
CA LEU A 400 16.22 -4.80 -14.90
C LEU A 400 17.73 -5.02 -15.01
N ASP A 401 18.50 -4.02 -14.63
CA ASP A 401 19.90 -4.16 -14.24
C ASP A 401 19.94 -4.30 -12.73
N LEU A 402 20.06 -5.54 -12.27
CA LEU A 402 19.99 -5.87 -10.84
C LEU A 402 21.18 -5.31 -10.03
N ALA A 403 22.33 -5.09 -10.68
CA ALA A 403 23.48 -4.47 -10.04
C ALA A 403 23.24 -2.97 -9.83
N ALA A 404 22.78 -2.28 -10.87
CA ALA A 404 22.41 -0.86 -10.80
C ALA A 404 21.26 -0.60 -9.82
N GLU A 405 20.26 -1.51 -9.77
CA GLU A 405 19.15 -1.43 -8.81
C GLU A 405 19.64 -1.56 -7.36
N ARG A 406 20.57 -2.50 -7.06
CA ARG A 406 21.17 -2.62 -5.72
C ARG A 406 21.99 -1.38 -5.34
N GLU A 407 22.75 -0.82 -6.28
CA GLU A 407 23.51 0.40 -6.04
C GLU A 407 22.57 1.58 -5.74
N TYR A 408 21.51 1.75 -6.52
CA TYR A 408 20.47 2.74 -6.26
C TYR A 408 19.83 2.55 -4.86
N MET A 409 19.39 1.33 -4.53
CA MET A 409 18.79 1.05 -3.22
C MET A 409 19.74 1.35 -2.07
N PHE A 410 21.02 1.06 -2.20
CA PHE A 410 22.03 1.39 -1.20
C PHE A 410 22.15 2.92 -1.02
N ASP A 411 22.21 3.68 -2.10
CA ASP A 411 22.24 5.15 -2.06
C ASP A 411 20.96 5.74 -1.47
N HIS A 412 19.82 5.17 -1.82
CA HIS A 412 18.54 5.55 -1.25
C HIS A 412 18.53 5.36 0.29
N VAL A 413 18.94 4.18 0.77
CA VAL A 413 19.03 3.90 2.23
C VAL A 413 19.96 4.90 2.93
N TYR A 414 21.13 5.19 2.36
CA TYR A 414 22.06 6.18 2.91
C TYR A 414 21.37 7.53 3.15
N LYS A 415 20.69 8.06 2.11
CA LYS A 415 20.02 9.36 2.16
C LYS A 415 18.81 9.37 3.08
N GLN A 416 18.00 8.30 3.05
CA GLN A 416 16.83 8.20 3.91
C GLN A 416 17.22 8.17 5.37
N GLN A 417 18.29 7.45 5.75
CA GLN A 417 18.80 7.47 7.12
C GLN A 417 19.29 8.86 7.51
N GLN A 418 20.09 9.54 6.66
CA GLN A 418 20.52 10.91 6.93
C GLN A 418 19.37 11.88 7.21
N LYS A 419 18.26 11.75 6.49
CA LYS A 419 17.13 12.68 6.55
C LYS A 419 16.09 12.34 7.61
N ARG A 420 15.93 11.06 7.94
CA ARG A 420 14.83 10.56 8.77
C ARG A 420 15.25 10.04 10.14
N PHE A 421 16.55 9.80 10.34
CA PHE A 421 16.98 9.29 11.62
C PHE A 421 16.66 10.29 12.73
N TYR A 422 16.01 9.84 13.79
CA TYR A 422 15.48 10.72 14.83
C TYR A 422 16.56 11.50 15.60
N ASN A 423 17.77 10.94 15.69
CA ASN A 423 18.93 11.59 16.30
C ASN A 423 19.82 12.16 15.20
N THR A 424 19.82 13.50 15.05
CA THR A 424 20.57 14.20 14.00
C THR A 424 22.09 13.96 14.05
N ASN A 425 22.63 13.52 15.22
CA ASN A 425 24.03 13.13 15.40
C ASN A 425 24.27 11.64 15.12
N MET A 426 23.32 10.91 14.56
CA MET A 426 23.42 9.48 14.19
C MET A 426 23.97 8.60 15.33
N HIS A 427 23.63 8.89 16.59
CA HIS A 427 24.20 8.28 17.80
C HIS A 427 25.73 8.39 17.92
N GLY A 428 26.34 9.39 17.27
CA GLY A 428 27.78 9.58 17.20
C GLY A 428 28.50 8.71 16.16
N VAL A 429 27.75 7.97 15.35
CA VAL A 429 28.30 7.17 14.24
C VAL A 429 28.70 8.09 13.10
N ASN A 430 29.89 7.91 12.56
CA ASN A 430 30.29 8.56 11.31
C ASN A 430 29.63 7.82 10.14
N TRP A 431 28.40 8.25 9.80
CA TRP A 431 27.58 7.57 8.81
C TRP A 431 28.22 7.53 7.41
N ASP A 432 28.91 8.59 7.02
CA ASP A 432 29.64 8.64 5.75
C ASP A 432 30.77 7.61 5.68
N ALA A 433 31.56 7.50 6.76
CA ALA A 433 32.64 6.53 6.83
C ALA A 433 32.13 5.09 6.83
N MET A 434 31.03 4.81 7.56
CA MET A 434 30.39 3.50 7.55
C MET A 434 29.85 3.18 6.15
N THR A 435 29.13 4.12 5.54
CA THR A 435 28.64 3.96 4.16
C THR A 435 29.77 3.62 3.19
N ALA A 436 30.87 4.35 3.24
CA ALA A 436 32.03 4.09 2.39
C ALA A 436 32.67 2.71 2.64
N ALA A 437 32.66 2.23 3.88
CA ALA A 437 33.17 0.91 4.23
C ALA A 437 32.31 -0.22 3.66
N TYR A 438 30.97 -0.13 3.81
CA TYR A 438 30.05 -1.15 3.33
C TYR A 438 29.85 -1.12 1.81
N ARG A 439 29.92 0.05 1.16
CA ARG A 439 29.84 0.19 -0.32
C ARG A 439 30.86 -0.67 -1.06
N LYS A 440 32.00 -0.95 -0.48
CA LYS A 440 33.05 -1.79 -1.09
C LYS A 440 32.61 -3.21 -1.38
N PHE A 441 31.56 -3.68 -0.71
CA PHE A 441 31.01 -5.03 -0.91
C PHE A 441 30.01 -5.11 -2.05
N LEU A 442 29.37 -3.99 -2.47
CA LEU A 442 28.35 -3.98 -3.54
C LEU A 442 28.79 -4.67 -4.84
N PRO A 443 30.00 -4.41 -5.38
CA PRO A 443 30.43 -5.06 -6.63
C PRO A 443 30.61 -6.57 -6.51
N HIS A 444 30.62 -7.11 -5.29
CA HIS A 444 30.81 -8.53 -5.01
C HIS A 444 29.49 -9.28 -4.73
N LEU A 445 28.37 -8.57 -4.70
CA LEU A 445 27.04 -9.12 -4.47
C LEU A 445 26.37 -9.46 -5.80
N ASN A 446 25.82 -10.65 -5.90
CA ASN A 446 25.10 -11.09 -7.10
C ASN A 446 23.65 -11.50 -6.84
N ASN A 447 23.18 -11.44 -5.59
CA ASN A 447 21.82 -11.82 -5.21
C ASN A 447 21.27 -10.88 -4.12
N ASN A 448 19.96 -10.92 -3.91
CA ASN A 448 19.30 -10.03 -2.95
C ASN A 448 19.28 -10.57 -1.51
N TYR A 449 19.62 -11.83 -1.27
CA TYR A 449 19.82 -12.35 0.08
C TYR A 449 21.06 -11.70 0.70
N ASP A 450 22.21 -11.80 0.03
CA ASP A 450 23.46 -11.18 0.49
C ASP A 450 23.32 -9.65 0.58
N PHE A 451 22.56 -9.05 -0.34
CA PHE A 451 22.29 -7.61 -0.27
C PHE A 451 21.47 -7.22 0.97
N SER A 452 20.46 -8.02 1.34
CA SER A 452 19.67 -7.76 2.56
C SER A 452 20.50 -7.93 3.83
N GLU A 453 21.43 -8.89 3.86
CA GLU A 453 22.40 -9.04 4.95
C GLU A 453 23.32 -7.83 5.04
N LEU A 454 23.90 -7.39 3.91
CA LEU A 454 24.72 -6.18 3.86
C LEU A 454 23.99 -4.96 4.44
N LEU A 455 22.73 -4.76 4.05
CA LEU A 455 21.91 -3.67 4.57
C LEU A 455 21.68 -3.81 6.07
N SER A 456 21.41 -5.02 6.56
CA SER A 456 21.13 -5.28 7.97
C SER A 456 22.38 -5.03 8.84
N GLU A 457 23.56 -5.49 8.40
CA GLU A 457 24.81 -5.23 9.09
C GLU A 457 25.14 -3.74 9.13
N TRP A 458 25.05 -3.07 7.98
CA TRP A 458 25.33 -1.64 7.88
C TRP A 458 24.38 -0.77 8.73
N LEU A 459 23.08 -1.05 8.68
CA LEU A 459 22.10 -0.34 9.50
C LEU A 459 22.25 -0.67 10.98
N GLY A 460 22.77 -1.85 11.32
CA GLY A 460 23.10 -2.25 12.69
C GLY A 460 24.15 -1.36 13.36
N GLU A 461 25.04 -0.71 12.59
CA GLU A 461 26.02 0.25 13.12
C GLU A 461 25.38 1.45 13.83
N LEU A 462 24.13 1.79 13.49
CA LEU A 462 23.37 2.85 14.15
C LEU A 462 22.92 2.48 15.58
N ASN A 463 23.04 1.20 15.96
CA ASN A 463 22.65 0.67 17.28
C ASN A 463 21.27 1.16 17.74
N VAL A 464 20.27 0.91 16.93
CA VAL A 464 18.87 1.29 17.17
C VAL A 464 17.93 0.18 16.74
N SER A 465 16.79 0.04 17.44
CA SER A 465 15.74 -0.91 17.05
C SER A 465 15.00 -0.46 15.77
N HIS A 466 14.31 -1.40 15.12
CA HIS A 466 13.52 -1.19 13.91
C HIS A 466 14.31 -0.76 12.68
N THR A 467 15.60 -1.09 12.60
CA THR A 467 16.43 -0.97 11.40
C THR A 467 16.82 -2.35 10.88
N GLY A 468 17.07 -2.45 9.58
CA GLY A 468 17.49 -3.69 8.92
C GLY A 468 17.00 -3.80 7.49
N GLY A 469 17.53 -4.76 6.74
CA GLY A 469 17.08 -5.14 5.40
C GLY A 469 16.47 -6.54 5.40
N ARG A 470 15.45 -6.78 4.57
CA ARG A 470 14.87 -8.11 4.37
C ARG A 470 14.57 -8.32 2.90
N PHE A 471 14.83 -9.54 2.43
CA PHE A 471 14.45 -9.94 1.09
C PHE A 471 13.36 -11.01 1.16
N TYR A 472 12.30 -10.80 0.41
CA TYR A 472 11.21 -11.75 0.22
C TYR A 472 11.21 -12.18 -1.24
N PRO A 473 11.69 -13.39 -1.57
CA PRO A 473 11.70 -13.88 -2.95
C PRO A 473 10.27 -13.98 -3.48
N ASP A 474 10.06 -13.62 -4.72
CA ASP A 474 8.80 -13.91 -5.43
C ASP A 474 8.61 -15.43 -5.46
N GLY A 475 7.52 -15.89 -4.83
CA GLY A 475 7.28 -17.27 -4.46
C GLY A 475 7.30 -18.28 -5.62
N GLN A 476 8.46 -18.83 -5.87
CA GLN A 476 8.64 -20.14 -6.53
C GLN A 476 9.40 -21.08 -5.57
N SER A 477 8.91 -21.23 -4.34
CA SER A 477 9.32 -22.36 -3.53
C SER A 477 8.31 -23.48 -3.73
N GLU A 478 8.77 -24.69 -3.99
CA GLU A 478 7.93 -25.87 -3.89
C GLU A 478 7.44 -25.94 -2.44
N PRO A 479 6.13 -25.75 -2.16
CA PRO A 479 5.64 -25.72 -0.80
C PRO A 479 5.68 -27.14 -0.22
N THR A 480 6.63 -27.39 0.65
CA THR A 480 6.71 -28.65 1.40
C THR A 480 5.61 -28.68 2.45
N ALA A 481 4.81 -29.73 2.43
CA ALA A 481 3.73 -29.91 3.37
C ALA A 481 4.21 -30.59 4.66
N SER A 482 3.45 -30.43 5.75
CA SER A 482 3.69 -31.10 7.02
C SER A 482 2.58 -32.11 7.33
N LEU A 483 2.98 -33.26 7.88
CA LEU A 483 2.09 -34.26 8.43
C LEU A 483 1.62 -33.93 9.87
N GLY A 484 2.12 -32.86 10.50
CA GLY A 484 1.80 -32.52 11.88
C GLY A 484 2.34 -33.52 12.91
N LEU A 485 3.53 -34.04 12.65
CA LEU A 485 4.18 -35.06 13.47
C LEU A 485 5.58 -34.59 13.87
N LEU A 486 6.04 -35.00 15.05
CA LEU A 486 7.45 -34.96 15.43
C LEU A 486 8.02 -36.38 15.34
N PHE A 487 9.26 -36.49 14.90
CA PHE A 487 9.93 -37.76 14.66
C PHE A 487 11.09 -37.97 15.63
N ASP A 488 11.40 -39.24 15.93
CA ASP A 488 12.61 -39.62 16.65
C ASP A 488 13.77 -39.73 15.67
N TRP A 489 14.64 -38.77 15.63
CA TRP A 489 15.79 -38.70 14.73
C TRP A 489 16.88 -39.70 15.08
N ASN A 490 16.82 -40.38 16.23
CA ASN A 490 17.74 -41.44 16.59
C ASN A 490 17.33 -42.81 16.00
N TYR A 491 16.13 -42.88 15.39
CA TYR A 491 15.65 -44.09 14.73
C TYR A 491 16.44 -44.36 13.44
N GLN A 492 17.09 -45.56 13.37
CA GLN A 492 18.01 -45.90 12.28
C GLN A 492 17.48 -46.97 11.33
N ASP A 493 16.31 -47.54 11.61
CA ASP A 493 15.66 -48.52 10.74
C ASP A 493 14.90 -47.83 9.59
N LYS A 494 14.32 -48.63 8.70
CA LYS A 494 13.48 -48.13 7.60
C LYS A 494 12.26 -47.39 8.10
N GLY A 495 11.95 -46.26 7.47
CA GLY A 495 10.82 -45.43 7.80
C GLY A 495 11.16 -44.34 8.82
N MET A 496 10.12 -43.67 9.33
CA MET A 496 10.23 -42.59 10.30
C MET A 496 9.40 -42.92 11.54
N LEU A 497 10.07 -43.04 12.70
CA LEU A 497 9.41 -43.29 13.97
C LEU A 497 8.77 -42.03 14.50
N ILE A 498 7.47 -42.06 14.72
CA ILE A 498 6.71 -40.93 15.28
C ILE A 498 7.01 -40.82 16.77
N ALA A 499 7.57 -39.70 17.19
CA ALA A 499 7.79 -39.33 18.58
C ALA A 499 6.53 -38.68 19.21
N GLU A 500 5.83 -37.84 18.43
CA GLU A 500 4.63 -37.15 18.91
C GLU A 500 3.68 -36.84 17.74
N VAL A 501 2.36 -36.90 18.01
CA VAL A 501 1.30 -36.39 17.14
C VAL A 501 0.92 -35.02 17.65
N ILE A 502 1.04 -33.98 16.81
CA ILE A 502 0.71 -32.60 17.20
C ILE A 502 -0.80 -32.45 17.29
N GLU A 503 -1.27 -31.94 18.41
CA GLU A 503 -2.69 -31.66 18.68
C GLU A 503 -3.27 -30.72 17.60
N LYS A 504 -4.49 -30.97 17.14
CA LYS A 504 -5.17 -30.32 16.01
C LYS A 504 -4.47 -30.51 14.65
N GLY A 505 -3.41 -31.30 14.58
CA GLY A 505 -2.72 -31.65 13.34
C GLY A 505 -3.48 -32.67 12.50
N PRO A 506 -2.95 -32.97 11.29
CA PRO A 506 -3.61 -33.89 10.34
C PRO A 506 -3.96 -35.27 10.88
N PHE A 507 -3.19 -35.80 11.81
CA PHE A 507 -3.41 -37.10 12.45
C PHE A 507 -4.08 -37.02 13.82
N ASP A 508 -4.42 -35.82 14.34
CA ASP A 508 -5.20 -35.69 15.59
C ASP A 508 -6.68 -35.84 15.30
N LYS A 509 -7.11 -37.07 15.05
CA LYS A 509 -8.49 -37.43 14.69
C LYS A 509 -8.93 -38.70 15.42
N ALA A 510 -10.21 -38.75 15.79
CA ALA A 510 -10.78 -39.92 16.46
C ALA A 510 -10.71 -41.23 15.63
N THR A 511 -10.58 -41.11 14.31
CA THR A 511 -10.57 -42.26 13.39
C THR A 511 -9.17 -42.81 13.09
N THR A 512 -8.11 -42.13 13.52
CA THR A 512 -6.72 -42.55 13.25
C THR A 512 -6.23 -43.54 14.31
N LYS A 513 -5.38 -44.49 13.88
CA LYS A 513 -4.60 -45.32 14.79
C LYS A 513 -3.16 -44.78 15.00
N VAL A 514 -2.84 -43.63 14.39
CA VAL A 514 -1.51 -43.02 14.46
C VAL A 514 -1.27 -42.41 15.83
N LYS A 515 -0.15 -42.77 16.47
CA LYS A 515 0.32 -42.26 17.76
C LYS A 515 1.84 -42.41 17.86
N ALA A 516 2.42 -41.84 18.90
CA ALA A 516 3.84 -42.04 19.21
C ALA A 516 4.20 -43.54 19.20
N GLY A 517 5.34 -43.90 18.63
CA GLY A 517 5.82 -45.25 18.50
C GLY A 517 5.35 -45.99 17.24
N ILE A 518 4.58 -45.36 16.35
CA ILE A 518 4.24 -45.88 15.01
C ILE A 518 5.30 -45.38 14.02
N VAL A 519 5.61 -46.18 13.01
CA VAL A 519 6.56 -45.87 11.94
C VAL A 519 5.81 -45.58 10.65
N ILE A 520 6.17 -44.50 9.96
CA ILE A 520 5.77 -44.26 8.57
C ILE A 520 6.77 -44.94 7.66
N GLU A 521 6.32 -45.96 6.93
CA GLU A 521 7.16 -46.74 6.00
C GLU A 521 7.16 -46.13 4.58
N LYS A 522 6.01 -45.58 4.13
CA LYS A 522 5.86 -45.02 2.78
C LYS A 522 4.96 -43.78 2.77
N ILE A 523 5.21 -42.90 1.78
CA ILE A 523 4.33 -41.79 1.40
C ILE A 523 3.99 -41.95 -0.09
N ASP A 524 2.71 -42.03 -0.44
CA ASP A 524 2.19 -42.28 -1.78
C ASP A 524 2.89 -43.50 -2.46
N GLY A 525 3.10 -44.59 -1.69
CA GLY A 525 3.73 -45.81 -2.14
C GLY A 525 5.26 -45.76 -2.25
N LYS A 526 5.91 -44.60 -2.07
CA LYS A 526 7.36 -44.47 -2.07
C LYS A 526 7.94 -44.81 -0.71
N GLU A 527 8.89 -45.75 -0.67
CA GLU A 527 9.54 -46.19 0.57
C GLU A 527 10.43 -45.08 1.17
N ILE A 528 10.46 -45.01 2.50
CA ILE A 528 11.36 -44.15 3.26
C ILE A 528 12.49 -45.02 3.80
N THR A 529 13.71 -44.77 3.36
CA THR A 529 14.94 -45.38 3.86
C THR A 529 15.75 -44.35 4.64
N PRO A 530 16.79 -44.73 5.39
CA PRO A 530 17.65 -43.76 6.08
C PRO A 530 18.29 -42.70 5.15
N GLU A 531 18.44 -42.99 3.86
CA GLU A 531 19.01 -42.10 2.85
C GLU A 531 17.94 -41.23 2.17
N THR A 532 16.65 -41.49 2.45
CA THR A 532 15.55 -40.77 1.79
C THR A 532 15.33 -39.39 2.44
N ASP A 533 15.47 -38.32 1.66
CA ASP A 533 14.93 -37.04 2.03
C ASP A 533 13.39 -37.08 1.89
N TYR A 534 12.70 -37.35 3.01
CA TYR A 534 11.24 -37.49 3.01
C TYR A 534 10.50 -36.17 2.75
N TYR A 535 11.15 -35.02 2.95
CA TYR A 535 10.54 -33.73 2.65
C TYR A 535 10.19 -33.60 1.16
N VAL A 536 11.03 -34.15 0.28
CA VAL A 536 10.75 -34.21 -1.16
C VAL A 536 9.44 -34.95 -1.46
N LEU A 537 9.08 -35.94 -0.65
CA LEU A 537 7.84 -36.71 -0.82
C LEU A 537 6.60 -35.88 -0.41
N LEU A 538 6.79 -34.78 0.31
CA LEU A 538 5.75 -33.87 0.78
C LEU A 538 5.67 -32.56 -0.02
N ASN A 539 6.55 -32.36 -1.00
CA ASN A 539 6.49 -31.22 -1.90
C ASN A 539 5.15 -31.22 -2.65
N ASP A 540 4.53 -30.03 -2.77
CA ASP A 540 3.23 -29.81 -3.43
C ASP A 540 2.05 -30.64 -2.86
N LYS A 541 2.16 -31.16 -1.62
CA LYS A 541 1.10 -31.94 -0.96
C LYS A 541 0.18 -31.12 -0.05
N VAL A 542 0.42 -29.84 0.08
CA VAL A 542 -0.43 -28.96 0.92
C VAL A 542 -1.89 -29.07 0.47
N LYS A 543 -2.79 -29.42 1.43
CA LYS A 543 -4.23 -29.61 1.18
C LYS A 543 -4.60 -30.68 0.15
N LYS A 544 -3.67 -31.58 -0.19
CA LYS A 544 -3.93 -32.70 -1.10
C LYS A 544 -3.99 -34.01 -0.33
N LYS A 545 -4.90 -34.93 -0.71
CA LYS A 545 -4.95 -36.27 -0.14
C LYS A 545 -3.64 -37.00 -0.38
N THR A 546 -3.03 -37.50 0.68
CA THR A 546 -1.74 -38.20 0.67
C THR A 546 -1.90 -39.53 1.35
N LEU A 547 -1.49 -40.60 0.72
CA LEU A 547 -1.50 -41.98 1.29
C LEU A 547 -0.26 -42.18 2.14
N VAL A 548 -0.44 -42.65 3.38
CA VAL A 548 0.66 -42.95 4.29
C VAL A 548 0.57 -44.42 4.71
N SER A 549 1.63 -45.18 4.44
CA SER A 549 1.74 -46.58 4.88
C SER A 549 2.45 -46.63 6.24
N LEU A 550 1.84 -47.30 7.19
CA LEU A 550 2.15 -47.27 8.60
C LEU A 550 2.49 -48.64 9.15
N TYR A 551 3.38 -48.70 10.14
CA TYR A 551 3.81 -49.91 10.80
C TYR A 551 3.91 -49.74 12.30
N ASN A 552 3.33 -50.68 13.04
CA ASN A 552 3.47 -50.75 14.49
C ASN A 552 4.58 -51.76 14.86
N PRO A 553 5.74 -51.30 15.36
CA PRO A 553 6.85 -52.23 15.71
C PRO A 553 6.50 -53.21 16.83
N LYS A 554 5.55 -52.85 17.72
CA LYS A 554 5.17 -53.71 18.85
C LYS A 554 4.20 -54.81 18.45
N THR A 555 3.18 -54.48 17.65
CA THR A 555 2.15 -55.46 17.23
C THR A 555 2.44 -56.14 15.90
N LYS A 556 3.43 -55.59 15.12
CA LYS A 556 3.76 -55.99 13.77
C LYS A 556 2.64 -55.73 12.74
N GLU A 557 1.63 -54.97 13.10
CA GLU A 557 0.53 -54.58 12.22
C GLU A 557 1.00 -53.54 11.20
N ARG A 558 0.53 -53.69 9.96
CA ARG A 558 0.67 -52.69 8.89
C ARG A 558 -0.67 -52.29 8.37
N TRP A 559 -0.85 -50.99 8.12
CA TRP A 559 -2.08 -50.46 7.54
C TRP A 559 -1.76 -49.18 6.77
N GLU A 560 -2.76 -48.62 6.14
CA GLU A 560 -2.65 -47.38 5.38
C GLU A 560 -3.71 -46.39 5.84
N GLU A 561 -3.36 -45.12 5.85
CA GLU A 561 -4.29 -44.00 6.10
C GLU A 561 -4.12 -42.90 5.04
N VAL A 562 -5.23 -42.25 4.68
CA VAL A 562 -5.23 -41.06 3.82
C VAL A 562 -5.32 -39.84 4.73
N VAL A 563 -4.34 -38.96 4.59
CA VAL A 563 -4.25 -37.72 5.34
C VAL A 563 -4.23 -36.52 4.40
N ILE A 564 -4.59 -35.35 4.89
CA ILE A 564 -4.45 -34.07 4.18
C ILE A 564 -3.39 -33.26 4.92
N PRO A 565 -2.16 -33.18 4.38
CA PRO A 565 -1.07 -32.41 4.98
C PRO A 565 -1.36 -30.91 5.01
N ILE A 566 -0.79 -30.24 6.01
CA ILE A 566 -0.93 -28.78 6.25
C ILE A 566 0.29 -28.02 5.78
N LYS A 567 0.18 -26.68 5.73
CA LYS A 567 1.32 -25.78 5.47
C LYS A 567 2.30 -25.78 6.63
N ASP A 568 3.55 -25.45 6.37
CA ASP A 568 4.56 -25.24 7.41
C ASP A 568 4.17 -24.11 8.40
N SER A 569 3.57 -23.05 7.91
CA SER A 569 3.05 -21.97 8.77
C SER A 569 1.90 -22.43 9.70
N GLU A 570 1.06 -23.36 9.26
CA GLU A 570 0.03 -23.97 10.09
C GLU A 570 0.66 -24.89 11.15
N LEU A 571 1.67 -25.67 10.79
CA LEU A 571 2.45 -26.45 11.76
C LEU A 571 3.10 -25.55 12.79
N SER A 572 3.77 -24.46 12.36
CA SER A 572 4.43 -23.51 13.25
C SER A 572 3.44 -22.91 14.27
N ALA A 573 2.21 -22.60 13.85
CA ALA A 573 1.16 -22.12 14.73
C ALA A 573 0.76 -23.17 15.79
N LEU A 574 0.61 -24.46 15.38
CA LEU A 574 0.29 -25.54 16.29
C LEU A 574 1.42 -25.84 17.28
N LEU A 575 2.68 -25.77 16.83
CA LEU A 575 3.85 -25.91 17.69
C LEU A 575 3.94 -24.77 18.72
N TYR A 576 3.57 -23.55 18.33
CA TYR A 576 3.47 -22.44 19.25
C TYR A 576 2.39 -22.65 20.32
N GLU A 577 1.18 -23.09 19.93
CA GLU A 577 0.12 -23.45 20.87
C GLU A 577 0.58 -24.55 21.84
N ARG A 578 1.25 -25.57 21.32
CA ARG A 578 1.85 -26.64 22.13
C ARG A 578 2.84 -26.08 23.16
N TRP A 579 3.72 -25.18 22.75
CA TRP A 579 4.67 -24.53 23.64
C TRP A 579 3.97 -23.75 24.76
N VAL A 580 2.95 -22.96 24.44
CA VAL A 580 2.15 -22.20 25.42
C VAL A 580 1.51 -23.13 26.45
N LYS A 581 0.87 -24.22 25.99
CA LYS A 581 0.27 -25.23 26.88
C LYS A 581 1.29 -25.88 27.82
N GLN A 582 2.47 -26.21 27.30
CA GLN A 582 3.54 -26.76 28.11
C GLN A 582 4.00 -25.78 29.19
N ARG A 583 4.16 -24.49 28.85
CA ARG A 583 4.53 -23.45 29.85
C ARG A 583 3.44 -23.31 30.92
N ALA A 584 2.18 -23.34 30.56
CA ALA A 584 1.09 -23.32 31.51
C ALA A 584 1.15 -24.53 32.49
N ALA A 585 1.33 -25.73 31.95
CA ALA A 585 1.47 -26.95 32.75
C ALA A 585 2.70 -26.96 33.68
N ASP A 586 3.83 -26.44 33.19
CA ASP A 586 5.05 -26.28 33.97
C ASP A 586 4.85 -25.33 35.16
N VAL A 587 4.20 -24.16 34.90
CA VAL A 587 3.90 -23.18 35.97
C VAL A 587 2.96 -23.79 37.02
N GLU A 588 1.90 -24.45 36.59
CA GLU A 588 0.97 -25.15 37.50
C GLU A 588 1.71 -26.18 38.37
N LYS A 589 2.52 -27.03 37.73
CA LYS A 589 3.29 -28.08 38.41
C LYS A 589 4.30 -27.50 39.40
N TRP A 590 5.11 -26.52 38.98
CA TRP A 590 6.17 -25.97 39.84
C TRP A 590 5.66 -25.10 40.96
N SER A 591 4.48 -24.49 40.77
CA SER A 591 3.83 -23.69 41.82
C SER A 591 2.89 -24.53 42.73
N ASN A 592 2.72 -25.83 42.48
CA ASN A 592 1.70 -26.67 43.11
C ASN A 592 0.29 -26.05 42.99
N GLY A 593 -0.05 -25.53 41.80
CA GLY A 593 -1.35 -24.93 41.52
C GLY A 593 -1.59 -23.55 42.13
N LYS A 594 -0.56 -22.89 42.66
CA LYS A 594 -0.70 -21.56 43.31
C LYS A 594 -0.60 -20.38 42.36
N LEU A 595 -0.01 -20.56 41.15
CA LEU A 595 0.12 -19.52 40.15
C LEU A 595 -0.66 -19.87 38.88
N GLY A 596 -1.39 -18.89 38.34
CA GLY A 596 -1.96 -18.96 37.02
C GLY A 596 -0.93 -18.57 35.96
N TYR A 597 -1.12 -19.00 34.72
CA TYR A 597 -0.33 -18.62 33.54
C TYR A 597 -1.21 -18.00 32.50
N VAL A 598 -0.81 -16.82 32.02
CA VAL A 598 -1.44 -16.12 30.90
C VAL A 598 -0.37 -15.79 29.87
N HIS A 599 -0.66 -16.06 28.60
CA HIS A 599 0.23 -15.76 27.49
C HIS A 599 -0.45 -14.86 26.49
N ILE A 600 0.09 -13.66 26.31
CA ILE A 600 -0.37 -12.68 25.32
C ILE A 600 0.59 -12.75 24.13
N LYS A 601 0.12 -13.27 22.99
CA LYS A 601 0.95 -13.55 21.82
C LYS A 601 1.45 -12.29 21.12
N SER A 602 0.65 -11.26 21.07
CA SER A 602 0.94 -9.99 20.40
C SER A 602 0.22 -8.84 21.10
N MET A 603 0.57 -7.61 20.76
CA MET A 603 -0.07 -6.41 21.31
C MET A 603 -1.38 -6.03 20.59
N GLY A 604 -1.96 -6.92 19.81
CA GLY A 604 -3.23 -6.69 19.11
C GLY A 604 -4.42 -7.26 19.88
N ASP A 605 -5.62 -6.77 19.56
CA ASP A 605 -6.89 -7.13 20.21
C ASP A 605 -7.19 -8.63 20.20
N ASP A 606 -6.85 -9.32 19.11
CA ASP A 606 -7.03 -10.78 19.00
C ASP A 606 -6.24 -11.58 20.06
N SER A 607 -5.24 -10.97 20.68
CA SER A 607 -4.38 -11.62 21.69
C SER A 607 -4.76 -11.24 23.12
N PHE A 608 -5.53 -10.19 23.28
CA PHE A 608 -6.02 -9.69 24.56
C PHE A 608 -7.31 -10.39 24.96
#